data_62e3b84d413ab0cfa89f78ab73f32f74
#
_entry.id   62e3b84d413ab0cfa89f78ab73f32f74
#
_cell.length_a   1.000
_cell.length_b   1.000
_cell.length_c   1.000
_cell.angle_alpha   90.00
_cell.angle_beta   90.00
_cell.angle_gamma   90.00
#
_symmetry.space_group_name_H-M   'P 1'
#
loop_
_entity.id
_entity.type
_entity.pdbx_description
1 polymer ?
#
loop_
_entity_poly.entity_id
_entity_poly.type
_entity_poly.pdbx_seq_one_letter_code
_entity_poly.pdbx_strand_id
1 'polypeptide(L)'
;MKIAVAGTGYVGLSLAVLLSQHNEVHALDIVPEKVEKINNYESPIQDDEIERFLAEAKAGERELDLHATVDVAEAYTGADYAVIATPTNYDSDRNFFDTSSVEAAIAAVRSVNPDAWIVIKSTIPVGYTAGLRERLGDSKIFFSPEFLRESKALYDNLHPSRIVVGAPKDDAELSLIHI
;
A
#
# COMPACT_ATOMS: atom_id res chain seq x y z
N MET A 1 9.34 4.98 11.21
CA MET A 1 7.98 5.45 10.92
C MET A 1 7.03 4.27 11.01
N LYS A 2 5.76 4.51 11.32
CA LYS A 2 4.72 3.49 11.20
C LYS A 2 4.00 3.64 9.87
N ILE A 3 3.93 2.57 9.09
CA ILE A 3 3.31 2.56 7.77
C ILE A 3 2.24 1.47 7.74
N ALA A 4 1.03 1.83 7.38
CA ALA A 4 -0.04 0.88 7.12
C ALA A 4 -0.13 0.59 5.62
N VAL A 5 -0.36 -0.66 5.24
CA VAL A 5 -0.56 -1.08 3.84
C VAL A 5 -1.88 -1.83 3.74
N ALA A 6 -2.85 -1.29 3.01
CA ALA A 6 -4.16 -1.89 2.77
C ALA A 6 -4.15 -2.73 1.50
N GLY A 7 -4.38 -4.02 1.66
CA GLY A 7 -4.34 -5.03 0.60
C GLY A 7 -2.97 -5.70 0.49
N THR A 8 -2.96 -7.04 0.50
CA THR A 8 -1.75 -7.87 0.41
C THR A 8 -1.68 -8.65 -0.91
N GLY A 9 -2.06 -8.00 -2.00
CA GLY A 9 -1.78 -8.45 -3.36
C GLY A 9 -0.32 -8.13 -3.76
N TYR A 10 0.00 -8.27 -5.05
CA TYR A 10 1.37 -8.04 -5.56
C TYR A 10 1.91 -6.66 -5.18
N VAL A 11 1.12 -5.61 -5.37
CA VAL A 11 1.52 -4.23 -5.06
C VAL A 11 1.71 -4.03 -3.56
N GLY A 12 0.70 -4.37 -2.76
CA GLY A 12 0.73 -4.08 -1.33
C GLY A 12 1.75 -4.93 -0.57
N LEU A 13 1.79 -6.24 -0.82
CA LEU A 13 2.72 -7.12 -0.10
C LEU A 13 4.18 -6.83 -0.45
N SER A 14 4.50 -6.57 -1.74
CA SER A 14 5.86 -6.20 -2.12
C SER A 14 6.33 -4.91 -1.45
N LEU A 15 5.45 -3.91 -1.35
CA LEU A 15 5.77 -2.68 -0.61
C LEU A 15 5.87 -2.92 0.90
N ALA A 16 4.98 -3.73 1.48
CA ALA A 16 5.03 -4.05 2.90
C ALA A 16 6.35 -4.73 3.27
N VAL A 17 6.78 -5.72 2.49
CA VAL A 17 8.08 -6.40 2.69
C VAL A 17 9.26 -5.45 2.46
N LEU A 18 9.22 -4.61 1.41
CA LEU A 18 10.28 -3.65 1.12
C LEU A 18 10.45 -2.64 2.25
N LEU A 19 9.35 -2.03 2.70
CA LEU A 19 9.35 -0.96 3.70
C LEU A 19 9.64 -1.46 5.11
N SER A 20 9.27 -2.71 5.44
CA SER A 20 9.48 -3.30 6.77
C SER A 20 10.94 -3.55 7.13
N GLN A 21 11.85 -3.45 6.17
CA GLN A 21 13.29 -3.52 6.45
C GLN A 21 13.79 -2.32 7.29
N HIS A 22 13.07 -1.20 7.28
CA HIS A 22 13.51 0.04 7.94
C HIS A 22 12.39 0.77 8.69
N ASN A 23 11.17 0.23 8.69
CA ASN A 23 10.00 0.86 9.29
C ASN A 23 9.12 -0.21 9.94
N GLU A 24 8.32 0.19 10.93
CA GLU A 24 7.20 -0.60 11.42
C GLU A 24 6.09 -0.62 10.37
N VAL A 25 5.75 -1.80 9.84
CA VAL A 25 4.74 -1.94 8.79
C VAL A 25 3.60 -2.83 9.23
N HIS A 26 2.39 -2.31 9.14
CA HIS A 26 1.16 -3.05 9.39
C HIS A 26 0.43 -3.32 8.07
N ALA A 27 0.38 -4.58 7.65
CA ALA A 27 -0.30 -5.01 6.43
C ALA A 27 -1.73 -5.47 6.75
N LEU A 28 -2.72 -4.70 6.30
CA LEU A 28 -4.13 -4.99 6.47
C LEU A 28 -4.68 -5.77 5.27
N ASP A 29 -5.29 -6.92 5.51
CA ASP A 29 -6.08 -7.63 4.51
C ASP A 29 -7.38 -8.15 5.13
N ILE A 30 -8.41 -8.30 4.31
CA ILE A 30 -9.71 -8.83 4.73
C ILE A 30 -9.75 -10.36 4.80
N VAL A 31 -8.71 -11.04 4.30
CA VAL A 31 -8.61 -12.50 4.22
C VAL A 31 -7.72 -13.02 5.34
N PRO A 32 -8.28 -13.65 6.41
CA PRO A 32 -7.51 -14.09 7.58
C PRO A 32 -6.38 -15.06 7.23
N GLU A 33 -6.58 -15.93 6.25
CA GLU A 33 -5.59 -16.93 5.82
C GLU A 33 -4.33 -16.28 5.23
N LYS A 34 -4.47 -15.12 4.56
CA LYS A 34 -3.33 -14.35 4.06
C LYS A 34 -2.55 -13.71 5.21
N VAL A 35 -3.27 -13.16 6.18
CA VAL A 35 -2.70 -12.56 7.38
C VAL A 35 -1.91 -13.59 8.17
N GLU A 36 -2.47 -14.79 8.38
CA GLU A 36 -1.79 -15.89 9.06
C GLU A 36 -0.50 -16.29 8.34
N LYS A 37 -0.54 -16.44 7.02
CA LYS A 37 0.64 -16.77 6.22
C LYS A 37 1.74 -15.73 6.40
N ILE A 38 1.44 -14.44 6.23
CA ILE A 38 2.42 -13.37 6.35
C ILE A 38 3.07 -13.36 7.74
N ASN A 39 2.27 -13.49 8.80
CA ASN A 39 2.76 -13.55 10.17
C ASN A 39 3.61 -14.81 10.47
N ASN A 40 3.46 -15.87 9.69
CA ASN A 40 4.29 -17.07 9.73
C ASN A 40 5.49 -17.00 8.77
N TYR A 41 5.75 -15.83 8.17
CA TYR A 41 6.77 -15.63 7.14
C TYR A 41 6.56 -16.52 5.90
N GLU A 42 5.32 -16.66 5.47
CA GLU A 42 4.92 -17.39 4.27
C GLU A 42 4.19 -16.45 3.31
N SER A 43 4.56 -16.50 2.02
CA SER A 43 3.91 -15.66 1.04
C SER A 43 2.52 -16.20 0.66
N PRO A 44 1.46 -15.36 0.70
CA PRO A 44 0.15 -15.75 0.18
C PRO A 44 0.04 -15.64 -1.34
N ILE A 45 1.07 -15.13 -2.02
CA ILE A 45 1.13 -14.93 -3.47
C ILE A 45 2.44 -15.49 -4.01
N GLN A 46 2.48 -15.78 -5.32
CA GLN A 46 3.68 -16.29 -5.97
C GLN A 46 4.58 -15.12 -6.42
N ASP A 47 5.69 -14.90 -5.71
CA ASP A 47 6.74 -13.93 -6.05
C ASP A 47 8.04 -14.38 -5.40
N ASP A 48 9.02 -14.77 -6.23
CA ASP A 48 10.27 -15.38 -5.78
C ASP A 48 11.04 -14.53 -4.77
N GLU A 49 11.04 -13.21 -4.97
CA GLU A 49 11.75 -12.29 -4.07
C GLU A 49 11.00 -12.09 -2.73
N ILE A 50 9.67 -12.02 -2.75
CA ILE A 50 8.87 -11.97 -1.51
C ILE A 50 9.09 -13.26 -0.72
N GLU A 51 8.98 -14.41 -1.37
CA GLU A 51 9.20 -15.71 -0.73
C GLU A 51 10.60 -15.81 -0.11
N ARG A 52 11.63 -15.34 -0.86
CA ARG A 52 13.01 -15.31 -0.37
C ARG A 52 13.16 -14.40 0.85
N PHE A 53 12.65 -13.15 0.82
CA PHE A 53 12.77 -12.21 1.92
C PHE A 53 12.06 -12.72 3.18
N LEU A 54 10.87 -13.31 3.03
CA LEU A 54 10.14 -13.91 4.15
C LEU A 54 10.89 -15.13 4.71
N ALA A 55 11.44 -15.99 3.84
CA ALA A 55 12.23 -17.14 4.28
C ALA A 55 13.51 -16.72 5.03
N GLU A 56 14.22 -15.71 4.54
CA GLU A 56 15.39 -15.12 5.21
C GLU A 56 15.01 -14.53 6.58
N ALA A 57 13.84 -13.87 6.69
CA ALA A 57 13.35 -13.36 7.96
C ALA A 57 13.00 -14.49 8.94
N LYS A 58 12.36 -15.55 8.46
CA LYS A 58 12.06 -16.76 9.25
C LYS A 58 13.33 -17.43 9.78
N ALA A 59 14.39 -17.39 9.00
CA ALA A 59 15.71 -17.93 9.40
C ALA A 59 16.52 -17.00 10.32
N GLY A 60 16.05 -15.75 10.54
CA GLY A 60 16.79 -14.75 11.31
C GLY A 60 17.95 -14.11 10.56
N GLU A 61 18.00 -14.27 9.23
CA GLU A 61 19.03 -13.70 8.35
C GLU A 61 18.67 -12.28 7.86
N ARG A 62 17.39 -11.89 8.03
CA ARG A 62 16.85 -10.58 7.67
C ARG A 62 15.92 -10.08 8.76
N GLU A 63 15.99 -8.80 9.05
CA GLU A 63 15.01 -8.14 9.92
C GLU A 63 13.89 -7.54 9.08
N LEU A 64 12.64 -7.94 9.38
CA LEU A 64 11.42 -7.36 8.83
C LEU A 64 10.50 -7.02 10.00
N ASP A 65 10.26 -5.73 10.22
CA ASP A 65 9.25 -5.26 11.18
C ASP A 65 7.89 -5.20 10.48
N LEU A 66 7.36 -6.40 10.18
CA LEU A 66 6.15 -6.61 9.40
C LEU A 66 5.10 -7.37 10.22
N HIS A 67 3.95 -6.73 10.43
CA HIS A 67 2.80 -7.28 11.12
C HIS A 67 1.57 -7.28 10.21
N ALA A 68 1.00 -8.44 9.93
CA ALA A 68 -0.25 -8.52 9.19
C ALA A 68 -1.44 -8.61 10.14
N THR A 69 -2.54 -7.96 9.80
CA THR A 69 -3.75 -7.94 10.62
C THR A 69 -5.03 -7.82 9.79
N VAL A 70 -6.15 -8.27 10.34
CA VAL A 70 -7.49 -7.98 9.84
C VAL A 70 -8.13 -6.79 10.57
N ASP A 71 -7.50 -6.28 11.62
CA ASP A 71 -8.03 -5.22 12.47
C ASP A 71 -7.62 -3.84 11.92
N VAL A 72 -8.61 -3.09 11.52
CA VAL A 72 -8.47 -1.72 10.98
C VAL A 72 -7.86 -0.77 12.00
N ALA A 73 -8.23 -0.90 13.29
CA ALA A 73 -7.71 -0.02 14.33
C ALA A 73 -6.24 -0.31 14.61
N GLU A 74 -5.84 -1.58 14.67
CA GLU A 74 -4.45 -1.99 14.83
C GLU A 74 -3.57 -1.49 13.68
N ALA A 75 -4.06 -1.61 12.44
CA ALA A 75 -3.31 -1.18 11.25
C ALA A 75 -3.07 0.32 11.23
N TYR A 76 -4.10 1.14 11.47
CA TYR A 76 -4.04 2.57 11.18
C TYR A 76 -3.73 3.46 12.39
N THR A 77 -3.90 2.99 13.63
CA THR A 77 -3.59 3.81 14.81
C THR A 77 -2.12 4.22 14.81
N GLY A 78 -1.87 5.54 14.80
CA GLY A 78 -0.53 6.10 14.85
C GLY A 78 0.31 5.92 13.57
N ALA A 79 -0.30 5.46 12.47
CA ALA A 79 0.41 5.37 11.20
C ALA A 79 0.72 6.76 10.64
N ASP A 80 1.98 7.00 10.24
CA ASP A 80 2.40 8.20 9.53
C ASP A 80 1.86 8.19 8.10
N TYR A 81 1.87 7.00 7.47
CA TYR A 81 1.41 6.76 6.11
C TYR A 81 0.46 5.57 6.03
N ALA A 82 -0.55 5.70 5.19
CA ALA A 82 -1.43 4.60 4.78
C ALA A 82 -1.34 4.41 3.26
N VAL A 83 -0.77 3.30 2.83
CA VAL A 83 -0.66 2.90 1.43
C VAL A 83 -1.90 2.10 1.05
N ILE A 84 -2.65 2.56 0.05
CA ILE A 84 -3.86 1.89 -0.43
C ILE A 84 -3.52 1.11 -1.70
N ALA A 85 -3.49 -0.21 -1.58
CA ALA A 85 -3.20 -1.17 -2.65
C ALA A 85 -4.33 -2.20 -2.80
N THR A 86 -5.57 -1.76 -2.56
CA THR A 86 -6.77 -2.59 -2.70
C THR A 86 -7.11 -2.81 -4.18
N PRO A 87 -7.72 -3.97 -4.54
CA PRO A 87 -8.05 -4.27 -5.92
C PRO A 87 -9.09 -3.29 -6.47
N THR A 88 -8.94 -2.92 -7.73
CA THR A 88 -9.91 -2.15 -8.50
C THR A 88 -10.29 -2.91 -9.76
N ASN A 89 -11.54 -2.82 -10.19
CA ASN A 89 -12.03 -3.51 -11.38
C ASN A 89 -12.52 -2.50 -12.42
N TYR A 90 -12.23 -2.79 -13.69
CA TYR A 90 -12.79 -2.06 -14.81
C TYR A 90 -13.87 -2.90 -15.49
N ASP A 91 -15.10 -2.38 -15.51
CA ASP A 91 -16.23 -2.96 -16.23
C ASP A 91 -16.26 -2.37 -17.64
N SER A 92 -15.84 -3.16 -18.63
CA SER A 92 -15.78 -2.74 -20.04
C SER A 92 -17.16 -2.51 -20.65
N ASP A 93 -18.19 -3.23 -20.16
CA ASP A 93 -19.55 -3.13 -20.70
C ASP A 93 -20.23 -1.83 -20.26
N ARG A 94 -19.88 -1.35 -19.08
CA ARG A 94 -20.40 -0.10 -18.51
C ARG A 94 -19.45 1.07 -18.67
N ASN A 95 -18.25 0.83 -19.20
CA ASN A 95 -17.16 1.81 -19.23
C ASN A 95 -16.95 2.47 -17.85
N PHE A 96 -16.97 1.64 -16.80
CA PHE A 96 -16.97 2.08 -15.41
C PHE A 96 -15.80 1.48 -14.65
N PHE A 97 -15.12 2.33 -13.89
CA PHE A 97 -14.03 1.93 -13.02
C PHE A 97 -14.55 1.84 -11.58
N ASP A 98 -14.60 0.64 -11.01
CA ASP A 98 -15.01 0.44 -9.63
C ASP A 98 -13.86 0.77 -8.67
N THR A 99 -13.97 1.91 -8.01
CA THR A 99 -13.02 2.41 -6.99
C THR A 99 -13.56 2.26 -5.57
N SER A 100 -14.65 1.53 -5.38
CA SER A 100 -15.32 1.38 -4.07
C SER A 100 -14.40 0.85 -2.98
N SER A 101 -13.51 -0.09 -3.30
CA SER A 101 -12.52 -0.63 -2.36
C SER A 101 -11.52 0.43 -1.90
N VAL A 102 -11.10 1.32 -2.81
CA VAL A 102 -10.19 2.43 -2.49
C VAL A 102 -10.88 3.44 -1.57
N GLU A 103 -12.13 3.81 -1.88
CA GLU A 103 -12.90 4.75 -1.06
C GLU A 103 -13.19 4.16 0.34
N ALA A 104 -13.54 2.88 0.42
CA ALA A 104 -13.75 2.19 1.69
C ALA A 104 -12.47 2.17 2.56
N ALA A 105 -11.32 1.88 1.94
CA ALA A 105 -10.04 1.89 2.64
C ALA A 105 -9.68 3.30 3.14
N ILE A 106 -9.86 4.35 2.33
CA ILE A 106 -9.64 5.75 2.73
C ILE A 106 -10.56 6.14 3.88
N ALA A 107 -11.84 5.80 3.81
CA ALA A 107 -12.79 6.06 4.88
C ALA A 107 -12.39 5.35 6.18
N ALA A 108 -11.91 4.11 6.10
CA ALA A 108 -11.40 3.37 7.24
C ALA A 108 -10.17 4.03 7.86
N VAL A 109 -9.20 4.48 7.05
CA VAL A 109 -8.05 5.26 7.55
C VAL A 109 -8.53 6.48 8.29
N ARG A 110 -9.38 7.31 7.69
CA ARG A 110 -9.86 8.56 8.28
C ARG A 110 -10.68 8.37 9.55
N SER A 111 -11.38 7.25 9.69
CA SER A 111 -12.15 6.93 10.91
C SER A 111 -11.25 6.63 12.12
N VAL A 112 -10.03 6.13 11.89
CA VAL A 112 -9.08 5.74 12.95
C VAL A 112 -7.98 6.79 13.11
N ASN A 113 -7.44 7.29 12.01
CA ASN A 113 -6.31 8.22 11.99
C ASN A 113 -6.52 9.32 10.95
N PRO A 114 -7.12 10.45 11.33
CA PRO A 114 -7.38 11.57 10.42
C PRO A 114 -6.11 12.26 9.93
N ASP A 115 -4.98 12.06 10.61
CA ASP A 115 -3.74 12.76 10.33
C ASP A 115 -2.79 12.02 9.38
N ALA A 116 -3.00 10.73 9.12
CA ALA A 116 -2.16 9.94 8.26
C ALA A 116 -2.09 10.49 6.82
N TRP A 117 -0.92 10.45 6.22
CA TRP A 117 -0.78 10.64 4.79
C TRP A 117 -1.28 9.41 4.02
N ILE A 118 -2.13 9.59 3.02
CA ILE A 118 -2.68 8.49 2.21
C ILE A 118 -2.00 8.46 0.85
N VAL A 119 -1.44 7.30 0.50
CA VAL A 119 -0.79 7.05 -0.79
C VAL A 119 -1.59 6.00 -1.55
N ILE A 120 -2.28 6.39 -2.60
CA ILE A 120 -3.03 5.47 -3.46
C ILE A 120 -2.06 4.84 -4.45
N LYS A 121 -1.94 3.52 -4.38
CA LYS A 121 -1.19 2.68 -5.32
C LYS A 121 -2.11 1.88 -6.26
N SER A 122 -3.36 1.70 -5.89
CA SER A 122 -4.38 1.07 -6.72
C SER A 122 -4.56 1.83 -8.03
N THR A 123 -4.87 1.12 -9.11
CA THR A 123 -5.18 1.73 -10.41
C THR A 123 -6.47 2.53 -10.32
N ILE A 124 -6.43 3.80 -10.68
CA ILE A 124 -7.55 4.74 -10.60
C ILE A 124 -7.67 5.56 -11.87
N PRO A 125 -8.87 6.09 -12.19
CA PRO A 125 -9.07 6.95 -13.35
C PRO A 125 -8.28 8.26 -13.29
N VAL A 126 -8.00 8.82 -14.45
CA VAL A 126 -7.38 10.15 -14.57
C VAL A 126 -8.25 11.21 -13.88
N GLY A 127 -7.63 12.06 -13.06
CA GLY A 127 -8.33 13.10 -12.30
C GLY A 127 -9.01 12.64 -11.00
N TYR A 128 -9.06 11.33 -10.74
CA TYR A 128 -9.72 10.77 -9.55
C TYR A 128 -9.21 11.38 -8.25
N THR A 129 -7.90 11.43 -8.05
CA THR A 129 -7.31 11.94 -6.80
C THR A 129 -7.64 13.42 -6.57
N ALA A 130 -7.65 14.23 -7.62
CA ALA A 130 -8.01 15.64 -7.51
C ALA A 130 -9.47 15.81 -7.08
N GLY A 131 -10.39 15.10 -7.74
CA GLY A 131 -11.82 15.10 -7.40
C GLY A 131 -12.08 14.54 -5.99
N LEU A 132 -11.31 13.51 -5.57
CA LEU A 132 -11.43 12.93 -4.23
C LEU A 132 -10.99 13.92 -3.14
N ARG A 133 -9.87 14.61 -3.34
CA ARG A 133 -9.39 15.66 -2.44
C ARG A 133 -10.40 16.79 -2.28
N GLU A 134 -10.96 17.27 -3.38
CA GLU A 134 -11.99 18.32 -3.36
C GLU A 134 -13.23 17.86 -2.60
N ARG A 135 -13.73 16.65 -2.91
CA ARG A 135 -14.94 16.08 -2.29
C ARG A 135 -14.78 15.86 -0.79
N LEU A 136 -13.60 15.45 -0.34
CA LEU A 136 -13.32 15.16 1.07
C LEU A 136 -12.74 16.36 1.83
N GLY A 137 -12.31 17.42 1.14
CA GLY A 137 -11.57 18.52 1.75
C GLY A 137 -10.21 18.07 2.33
N ASP A 138 -9.58 17.06 1.74
CA ASP A 138 -8.42 16.37 2.28
C ASP A 138 -7.21 16.49 1.34
N SER A 139 -6.23 17.29 1.72
CA SER A 139 -4.99 17.49 0.96
C SER A 139 -3.97 16.36 1.15
N LYS A 140 -4.10 15.54 2.19
CA LYS A 140 -3.15 14.48 2.54
C LYS A 140 -3.36 13.18 1.75
N ILE A 141 -3.92 13.24 0.54
CA ILE A 141 -4.14 12.08 -0.33
C ILE A 141 -3.31 12.25 -1.60
N PHE A 142 -2.47 11.26 -1.91
CA PHE A 142 -1.63 11.26 -3.11
C PHE A 142 -1.90 10.05 -3.98
N PHE A 143 -1.49 10.18 -5.23
CA PHE A 143 -1.41 9.06 -6.16
C PHE A 143 0.05 8.76 -6.49
N SER A 144 0.45 7.52 -6.31
CA SER A 144 1.76 7.04 -6.72
C SER A 144 1.57 5.72 -7.46
N PRO A 145 1.40 5.74 -8.80
CA PRO A 145 1.21 4.53 -9.60
C PRO A 145 2.37 3.57 -9.45
N GLU A 146 2.11 2.29 -9.69
CA GLU A 146 3.12 1.24 -9.78
C GLU A 146 3.40 0.90 -11.25
N PHE A 147 4.56 0.29 -11.50
CA PHE A 147 5.01 -0.16 -12.82
C PHE A 147 5.61 -1.57 -12.73
N LEU A 148 5.12 -2.36 -11.77
CA LEU A 148 5.61 -3.70 -11.51
C LEU A 148 4.90 -4.77 -12.36
N ARG A 149 5.56 -5.90 -12.51
CA ARG A 149 5.01 -7.12 -13.09
C ARG A 149 4.51 -8.05 -11.99
N GLU A 150 3.37 -8.69 -12.21
CA GLU A 150 2.93 -9.78 -11.35
C GLU A 150 4.02 -10.86 -11.27
N SER A 151 4.14 -11.51 -10.12
CA SER A 151 5.19 -12.48 -9.79
C SER A 151 6.64 -11.97 -9.78
N LYS A 152 6.88 -10.67 -9.99
CA LYS A 152 8.18 -9.99 -9.87
C LYS A 152 8.05 -8.64 -9.16
N ALA A 153 7.03 -8.49 -8.36
CA ALA A 153 6.65 -7.21 -7.78
C ALA A 153 7.73 -6.65 -6.85
N LEU A 154 8.29 -7.49 -5.98
CA LEU A 154 9.34 -7.03 -5.07
C LEU A 154 10.63 -6.72 -5.82
N TYR A 155 11.01 -7.52 -6.82
CA TYR A 155 12.17 -7.23 -7.65
C TYR A 155 12.04 -5.87 -8.36
N ASP A 156 10.88 -5.61 -8.97
CA ASP A 156 10.63 -4.36 -9.69
C ASP A 156 10.57 -3.15 -8.74
N ASN A 157 10.13 -3.33 -7.49
CA ASN A 157 10.18 -2.30 -6.46
C ASN A 157 11.60 -2.07 -5.89
N LEU A 158 12.45 -3.09 -5.85
CA LEU A 158 13.87 -2.94 -5.48
C LEU A 158 14.69 -2.26 -6.59
N HIS A 159 14.26 -2.40 -7.85
CA HIS A 159 14.96 -1.87 -9.03
C HIS A 159 14.01 -1.05 -9.90
N PRO A 160 13.38 0.01 -9.36
CA PRO A 160 12.37 0.76 -10.09
C PRO A 160 12.99 1.55 -11.23
N SER A 161 12.38 1.51 -12.42
CA SER A 161 12.78 2.37 -13.53
C SER A 161 12.45 3.84 -13.26
N ARG A 162 11.42 4.08 -12.46
CA ARG A 162 10.94 5.39 -12.02
C ARG A 162 9.99 5.24 -10.83
N ILE A 163 9.94 6.27 -10.01
CA ILE A 163 8.93 6.46 -8.97
C ILE A 163 8.19 7.75 -9.30
N VAL A 164 6.87 7.69 -9.38
CA VAL A 164 6.01 8.85 -9.70
C VAL A 164 5.16 9.17 -8.49
N VAL A 165 5.18 10.43 -8.08
CA VAL A 165 4.32 10.95 -7.01
C VAL A 165 3.47 12.08 -7.57
N GLY A 166 2.16 11.89 -7.61
CA GLY A 166 1.19 12.87 -8.05
C GLY A 166 0.77 13.77 -6.89
N ALA A 167 1.41 14.92 -6.77
CA ALA A 167 1.09 15.94 -5.77
C ALA A 167 0.74 17.28 -6.43
N PRO A 168 0.00 18.19 -5.75
CA PRO A 168 -0.12 19.57 -6.18
C PRO A 168 1.26 20.22 -6.25
N LYS A 169 1.44 21.15 -7.22
CA LYS A 169 2.73 21.85 -7.42
C LYS A 169 3.20 22.66 -6.22
N ASP A 170 2.27 23.07 -5.37
CA ASP A 170 2.55 23.93 -4.21
C ASP A 170 2.80 23.12 -2.92
N ASP A 171 2.83 21.80 -3.00
CA ASP A 171 3.04 20.91 -1.86
C ASP A 171 4.54 20.66 -1.66
N ALA A 172 5.22 21.64 -1.08
CA ALA A 172 6.68 21.62 -0.87
C ALA A 172 7.15 20.50 0.06
N GLU A 173 6.30 20.02 0.98
CA GLU A 173 6.65 18.93 1.89
C GLU A 173 6.85 17.61 1.15
N LEU A 174 6.10 17.38 0.07
CA LEU A 174 6.25 16.18 -0.77
C LEU A 174 7.42 16.25 -1.73
N SER A 175 7.86 17.45 -2.10
CA SER A 175 9.02 17.61 -2.97
C SER A 175 10.32 17.19 -2.29
N LEU A 176 10.31 17.05 -0.96
CA LEU A 176 11.46 16.61 -0.17
C LEU A 176 11.60 15.10 -0.04
N ILE A 177 10.65 14.32 -0.56
CA ILE A 177 10.80 12.86 -0.70
C ILE A 177 11.61 12.53 -1.97
N HIS A 178 12.47 13.41 -2.38
CA HIS A 178 13.44 13.18 -3.44
C HIS A 178 14.67 12.55 -2.83
N ILE A 179 14.78 11.30 -3.06
CA ILE A 179 16.02 10.58 -2.88
C ILE A 179 16.65 10.38 -4.25
#